data_de70a221b239b221db9b2bd1fbae0540
#
_entry.id   de70a221b239b221db9b2bd1fbae0540
#
_cell.length_a   1.000
_cell.length_b   1.000
_cell.length_c   1.000
_cell.angle_alpha   90.00
_cell.angle_beta   90.00
_cell.angle_gamma   90.00
#
_symmetry.space_group_name_H-M   'P 1'
#
loop_
_entity.id
_entity.type
_entity.pdbx_description
1 polymer ?
#
loop_
_entity_poly.entity_id
_entity_poly.type
_entity_poly.pdbx_seq_one_letter_code
_entity_poly.pdbx_strand_id
1 'polypeptide(L)'
;MASRPARQPSLASYVLHHYDWSESSLILDVFTREQGRIAVAAKGAKRPFSQLRSVLLPFQRLQIALGRPPAGDDAHEVQTLRSAEWAGGHPMLTGPALFSGFYLNELLMKLLARHDPHAALFDAYAGTIAALAQGDEGETQAALRAFELVLLREIGLLPHLGTETASHRTVSADRRYLVLADAGVVETHDENDATVSGATLSALEMALDADLASLQQVAAGALAALRPLLRAQLHYHLGTSQLRTRQVMIEAQALDR
;
A
#
# COMPACT_ATOMS: atom_id res chain seq x y z
N MET A 1 3.63 -2.51 -47.44
CA MET A 1 4.33 -2.46 -46.15
C MET A 1 3.32 -2.65 -45.04
N ALA A 2 3.28 -3.82 -44.40
CA ALA A 2 2.37 -4.08 -43.29
C ALA A 2 2.88 -3.33 -42.05
N SER A 3 2.08 -2.39 -41.55
CA SER A 3 2.37 -1.67 -40.31
C SER A 3 2.45 -2.67 -39.15
N ARG A 4 3.59 -2.71 -38.49
CA ARG A 4 3.82 -3.54 -37.30
C ARG A 4 2.82 -3.09 -36.23
N PRO A 5 1.98 -3.96 -35.65
CA PRO A 5 1.03 -3.56 -34.65
C PRO A 5 1.78 -2.89 -33.49
N ALA A 6 1.33 -1.70 -33.10
CA ALA A 6 1.91 -0.98 -31.97
C ALA A 6 1.89 -1.91 -30.74
N ARG A 7 3.07 -2.16 -30.17
CA ARG A 7 3.24 -2.96 -28.95
C ARG A 7 2.51 -2.20 -27.85
N GLN A 8 1.48 -2.78 -27.25
CA GLN A 8 0.82 -2.15 -26.10
C GLN A 8 1.86 -1.93 -25.00
N PRO A 9 1.86 -0.77 -24.33
CA PRO A 9 2.80 -0.48 -23.27
C PRO A 9 2.69 -1.54 -22.18
N SER A 10 3.82 -2.01 -21.68
CA SER A 10 3.85 -2.84 -20.49
C SER A 10 3.68 -1.97 -19.24
N LEU A 11 2.94 -2.46 -18.25
CA LEU A 11 2.65 -1.78 -17.00
C LEU A 11 3.51 -2.34 -15.87
N ALA A 12 4.15 -1.45 -15.11
CA ALA A 12 4.81 -1.85 -13.87
C ALA A 12 3.76 -2.22 -12.83
N SER A 13 3.89 -3.40 -12.20
CA SER A 13 2.79 -3.94 -11.40
C SER A 13 3.23 -4.86 -10.26
N TYR A 14 2.30 -5.04 -9.29
CA TYR A 14 2.35 -6.04 -8.22
C TYR A 14 1.00 -6.75 -8.13
N VAL A 15 1.01 -8.07 -7.90
CA VAL A 15 -0.20 -8.83 -7.59
C VAL A 15 -0.55 -8.61 -6.12
N LEU A 16 -1.72 -8.01 -5.86
CA LEU A 16 -2.24 -7.82 -4.50
C LEU A 16 -2.97 -9.06 -4.00
N HIS A 17 -3.80 -9.65 -4.84
CA HIS A 17 -4.59 -10.84 -4.52
C HIS A 17 -4.97 -11.62 -5.78
N HIS A 18 -5.32 -12.90 -5.60
CA HIS A 18 -5.86 -13.73 -6.67
C HIS A 18 -7.11 -14.49 -6.21
N TYR A 19 -8.01 -14.69 -7.14
CA TYR A 19 -9.24 -15.45 -6.95
C TYR A 19 -9.29 -16.59 -7.96
N ASP A 20 -9.78 -17.75 -7.54
CA ASP A 20 -10.09 -18.83 -8.46
C ASP A 20 -11.30 -18.45 -9.32
N TRP A 21 -11.14 -18.48 -10.64
CA TRP A 21 -12.22 -18.12 -11.57
C TRP A 21 -12.74 -19.33 -12.34
N SER A 22 -11.86 -20.22 -12.79
CA SER A 22 -12.20 -21.47 -13.48
C SER A 22 -11.18 -22.55 -13.13
N GLU A 23 -11.35 -23.74 -13.68
CA GLU A 23 -10.40 -24.85 -13.49
C GLU A 23 -8.96 -24.48 -13.81
N SER A 24 -8.74 -23.62 -14.82
CA SER A 24 -7.41 -23.27 -15.31
C SER A 24 -7.03 -21.78 -15.18
N SER A 25 -7.93 -20.91 -14.71
CA SER A 25 -7.74 -19.46 -14.77
C SER A 25 -7.92 -18.78 -13.40
N LEU A 26 -7.26 -17.64 -13.24
CA LEU A 26 -7.34 -16.79 -12.07
C LEU A 26 -7.89 -15.40 -12.45
N ILE A 27 -8.60 -14.75 -11.53
CA ILE A 27 -8.76 -13.29 -11.53
C ILE A 27 -7.74 -12.73 -10.55
N LEU A 28 -7.01 -11.70 -10.96
CA LEU A 28 -6.02 -11.01 -10.16
C LEU A 28 -6.50 -9.60 -9.83
N ASP A 29 -6.36 -9.17 -8.59
CA ASP A 29 -6.27 -7.75 -8.24
C ASP A 29 -4.80 -7.35 -8.36
N VAL A 30 -4.52 -6.39 -9.24
CA VAL A 30 -3.17 -5.94 -9.58
C VAL A 30 -3.07 -4.45 -9.31
N PHE A 31 -2.03 -4.03 -8.59
CA PHE A 31 -1.68 -2.62 -8.45
C PHE A 31 -0.65 -2.26 -9.50
N THR A 32 -1.00 -1.31 -10.35
CA THR A 32 -0.13 -0.82 -11.42
C THR A 32 0.24 0.64 -11.19
N ARG A 33 1.43 1.03 -11.64
CA ARG A 33 1.90 2.40 -11.50
C ARG A 33 1.10 3.37 -12.37
N GLU A 34 0.70 2.92 -13.56
CA GLU A 34 0.10 3.76 -14.61
C GLU A 34 -1.43 3.79 -14.57
N GLN A 35 -2.08 2.73 -14.06
CA GLN A 35 -3.54 2.59 -14.08
C GLN A 35 -4.16 2.37 -12.69
N GLY A 36 -3.36 2.45 -11.63
CA GLY A 36 -3.84 2.16 -10.28
C GLY A 36 -4.19 0.69 -10.07
N ARG A 37 -5.21 0.42 -9.27
CA ARG A 37 -5.70 -0.94 -9.00
C ARG A 37 -6.65 -1.42 -10.10
N ILE A 38 -6.34 -2.55 -10.73
CA ILE A 38 -7.14 -3.12 -11.81
C ILE A 38 -7.42 -4.61 -11.56
N ALA A 39 -8.51 -5.12 -12.15
CA ALA A 39 -8.79 -6.55 -12.19
C ALA A 39 -8.32 -7.16 -13.51
N VAL A 40 -7.64 -8.30 -13.45
CA VAL A 40 -7.01 -8.93 -14.61
C VAL A 40 -7.31 -10.43 -14.65
N ALA A 41 -7.82 -10.93 -15.76
CA ALA A 41 -8.05 -12.36 -16.00
C ALA A 41 -6.77 -13.01 -16.54
N ALA A 42 -6.15 -13.89 -15.75
CA ALA A 42 -4.98 -14.67 -16.12
C ALA A 42 -5.42 -16.05 -16.61
N LYS A 43 -5.74 -16.15 -17.91
CA LYS A 43 -6.21 -17.40 -18.52
C LYS A 43 -5.10 -18.46 -18.57
N GLY A 44 -5.42 -19.66 -18.11
CA GLY A 44 -4.48 -20.79 -18.11
C GLY A 44 -3.38 -20.70 -17.03
N ALA A 45 -3.44 -19.75 -16.09
CA ALA A 45 -2.44 -19.58 -15.04
C ALA A 45 -2.31 -20.79 -14.11
N LYS A 46 -3.40 -21.55 -13.92
CA LYS A 46 -3.43 -22.75 -13.04
C LYS A 46 -2.97 -24.04 -13.77
N ARG A 47 -2.73 -24.02 -15.07
CA ARG A 47 -2.28 -25.22 -15.81
C ARG A 47 -0.94 -25.71 -15.27
N PRO A 48 -0.69 -27.03 -15.19
CA PRO A 48 0.53 -27.61 -14.59
C PRO A 48 1.84 -27.04 -15.14
N PHE A 49 1.90 -26.73 -16.44
CA PHE A 49 3.09 -26.22 -17.13
C PHE A 49 2.99 -24.71 -17.45
N SER A 50 2.11 -23.99 -16.77
CA SER A 50 1.97 -22.55 -17.00
C SER A 50 3.14 -21.78 -16.42
N GLN A 51 3.85 -21.02 -17.24
CA GLN A 51 4.90 -20.11 -16.80
C GLN A 51 4.33 -18.97 -15.93
N LEU A 52 3.06 -18.61 -16.09
CA LEU A 52 2.40 -17.58 -15.27
C LEU A 52 2.33 -17.97 -13.80
N ARG A 53 2.23 -19.25 -13.48
CA ARG A 53 2.13 -19.73 -12.09
C ARG A 53 3.34 -19.34 -11.23
N SER A 54 4.54 -19.37 -11.79
CA SER A 54 5.77 -19.02 -11.10
C SER A 54 6.05 -17.51 -11.08
N VAL A 55 5.41 -16.75 -11.97
CA VAL A 55 5.61 -15.30 -12.11
C VAL A 55 4.58 -14.50 -11.29
N LEU A 56 3.31 -14.94 -11.29
CA LEU A 56 2.21 -14.20 -10.64
C LEU A 56 2.20 -14.38 -9.12
N LEU A 57 3.35 -14.20 -8.48
CA LEU A 57 3.51 -14.28 -7.03
C LEU A 57 3.31 -12.89 -6.38
N PRO A 58 2.73 -12.82 -5.17
CA PRO A 58 2.64 -11.58 -4.41
C PRO A 58 4.03 -10.99 -4.14
N PHE A 59 4.10 -9.67 -3.97
CA PHE A 59 5.31 -8.92 -3.60
C PHE A 59 6.44 -8.95 -4.63
N GLN A 60 6.25 -9.61 -5.78
CA GLN A 60 7.21 -9.57 -6.87
C GLN A 60 6.86 -8.46 -7.86
N ARG A 61 7.88 -7.68 -8.26
CA ARG A 61 7.70 -6.65 -9.28
C ARG A 61 7.58 -7.28 -10.66
N LEU A 62 6.52 -6.95 -11.36
CA LEU A 62 6.20 -7.50 -12.67
C LEU A 62 6.09 -6.40 -13.72
N GLN A 63 6.36 -6.77 -14.97
CA GLN A 63 5.92 -6.05 -16.16
C GLN A 63 4.80 -6.87 -16.80
N ILE A 64 3.60 -6.30 -16.85
CA ILE A 64 2.45 -6.97 -17.47
C ILE A 64 2.04 -6.29 -18.76
N ALA A 65 1.60 -7.07 -19.73
CA ALA A 65 0.91 -6.57 -20.92
C ALA A 65 -0.52 -7.06 -20.90
N LEU A 66 -1.45 -6.14 -21.18
CA LEU A 66 -2.88 -6.42 -21.22
C LEU A 66 -3.34 -6.72 -22.64
N GLY A 67 -4.40 -7.49 -22.78
CA GLY A 67 -5.09 -7.70 -24.04
C GLY A 67 -5.86 -6.46 -24.48
N ARG A 68 -6.27 -6.42 -25.74
CA ARG A 68 -7.17 -5.35 -26.22
C ARG A 68 -8.49 -5.45 -25.45
N PRO A 69 -9.02 -4.32 -24.93
CA PRO A 69 -10.34 -4.33 -24.32
C PRO A 69 -11.38 -4.89 -25.31
N PRO A 70 -12.35 -5.70 -24.85
CA PRO A 70 -13.46 -6.09 -25.70
C PRO A 70 -14.22 -4.81 -26.13
N ALA A 71 -14.84 -4.86 -27.31
CA ALA A 71 -15.66 -3.73 -27.80
C ALA A 71 -17.01 -3.78 -27.08
N GLY A 72 -17.36 -2.73 -26.34
CA GLY A 72 -18.64 -2.59 -25.62
C GLY A 72 -18.48 -1.87 -24.28
N ASP A 73 -19.58 -1.36 -23.73
CA ASP A 73 -19.59 -0.60 -22.47
C ASP A 73 -19.22 -1.45 -21.22
N ASP A 74 -19.40 -2.77 -21.26
CA ASP A 74 -18.99 -3.71 -20.18
C ASP A 74 -17.47 -4.00 -20.18
N ALA A 75 -16.72 -3.32 -21.03
CA ALA A 75 -15.33 -3.66 -21.35
C ALA A 75 -14.30 -3.35 -20.24
N HIS A 76 -14.69 -2.69 -19.15
CA HIS A 76 -13.71 -2.04 -18.29
C HIS A 76 -13.42 -2.72 -16.93
N GLU A 77 -14.26 -3.65 -16.47
CA GLU A 77 -14.07 -4.19 -15.14
C GLU A 77 -12.93 -5.22 -15.03
N VAL A 78 -12.78 -6.14 -16.01
CA VAL A 78 -11.76 -7.19 -15.97
C VAL A 78 -11.00 -7.25 -17.29
N GLN A 79 -9.74 -6.86 -17.28
CA GLN A 79 -8.87 -6.90 -18.46
C GLN A 79 -8.22 -8.29 -18.59
N THR A 80 -7.91 -8.72 -19.83
CA THR A 80 -7.22 -10.00 -20.04
C THR A 80 -5.71 -9.81 -19.96
N LEU A 81 -5.02 -10.62 -19.14
CA LEU A 81 -3.57 -10.70 -19.12
C LEU A 81 -3.06 -11.34 -20.40
N ARG A 82 -2.19 -10.66 -21.13
CA ARG A 82 -1.52 -11.17 -22.31
C ARG A 82 -0.17 -11.80 -21.97
N SER A 83 0.63 -11.11 -21.16
CA SER A 83 1.90 -11.60 -20.65
C SER A 83 2.23 -10.96 -19.30
N ALA A 84 3.01 -11.66 -18.50
CA ALA A 84 3.64 -11.15 -17.30
C ALA A 84 5.09 -11.63 -17.28
N GLU A 85 5.99 -10.72 -16.95
CA GLU A 85 7.42 -10.98 -16.85
C GLU A 85 7.92 -10.44 -15.51
N TRP A 86 8.81 -11.18 -14.89
CA TRP A 86 9.47 -10.70 -13.67
C TRP A 86 10.39 -9.52 -14.00
N ALA A 87 10.22 -8.42 -13.27
CA ALA A 87 10.93 -7.16 -13.52
C ALA A 87 12.04 -6.90 -12.49
N GLY A 88 12.58 -7.94 -11.89
CA GLY A 88 13.51 -7.81 -10.78
C GLY A 88 12.76 -7.58 -9.46
N GLY A 89 13.50 -7.44 -8.38
CA GLY A 89 12.92 -7.20 -7.06
C GLY A 89 13.80 -7.73 -5.95
N HIS A 90 13.19 -7.93 -4.82
CA HIS A 90 13.82 -8.38 -3.59
C HIS A 90 13.59 -9.86 -3.37
N PRO A 91 14.33 -10.50 -2.44
CA PRO A 91 14.03 -11.85 -1.99
C PRO A 91 12.55 -11.95 -1.57
N MET A 92 11.99 -13.15 -1.67
CA MET A 92 10.62 -13.38 -1.23
C MET A 92 10.47 -13.08 0.26
N LEU A 93 9.39 -12.41 0.63
CA LEU A 93 9.07 -12.16 2.04
C LEU A 93 8.79 -13.49 2.75
N THR A 94 9.33 -13.66 3.94
CA THR A 94 9.15 -14.85 4.78
C THR A 94 8.82 -14.45 6.22
N GLY A 95 8.29 -15.37 7.01
CA GLY A 95 8.00 -15.13 8.43
C GLY A 95 7.14 -13.87 8.68
N PRO A 96 7.47 -13.05 9.67
CA PRO A 96 6.73 -11.84 10.02
C PRO A 96 6.63 -10.82 8.87
N ALA A 97 7.68 -10.71 8.03
CA ALA A 97 7.67 -9.82 6.87
C ALA A 97 6.58 -10.18 5.85
N LEU A 98 6.28 -11.48 5.69
CA LEU A 98 5.21 -11.95 4.82
C LEU A 98 3.84 -11.44 5.28
N PHE A 99 3.53 -11.49 6.58
CA PHE A 99 2.30 -10.94 7.13
C PHE A 99 2.22 -9.42 6.97
N SER A 100 3.35 -8.73 7.13
CA SER A 100 3.45 -7.29 6.88
C SER A 100 3.15 -6.96 5.41
N GLY A 101 3.66 -7.74 4.47
CA GLY A 101 3.33 -7.58 3.04
C GLY A 101 1.84 -7.80 2.75
N PHE A 102 1.23 -8.85 3.31
CA PHE A 102 -0.23 -9.06 3.16
C PHE A 102 -1.06 -7.96 3.82
N TYR A 103 -0.59 -7.39 4.92
CA TYR A 103 -1.21 -6.23 5.53
C TYR A 103 -1.24 -5.03 4.58
N LEU A 104 -0.13 -4.72 3.90
CA LEU A 104 -0.08 -3.66 2.89
C LEU A 104 -1.07 -3.93 1.75
N ASN A 105 -1.10 -5.17 1.24
CA ASN A 105 -2.05 -5.56 0.20
C ASN A 105 -3.50 -5.38 0.65
N GLU A 106 -3.83 -5.77 1.89
CA GLU A 106 -5.18 -5.59 2.44
C GLU A 106 -5.58 -4.11 2.52
N LEU A 107 -4.67 -3.22 2.94
CA LEU A 107 -4.91 -1.78 2.96
C LEU A 107 -5.19 -1.24 1.55
N LEU A 108 -4.34 -1.57 0.57
CA LEU A 108 -4.52 -1.16 -0.81
C LEU A 108 -5.84 -1.66 -1.39
N MET A 109 -6.20 -2.92 -1.12
CA MET A 109 -7.46 -3.50 -1.62
C MET A 109 -8.70 -2.87 -1.02
N LYS A 110 -8.63 -2.39 0.22
CA LYS A 110 -9.78 -1.79 0.92
C LYS A 110 -9.93 -0.30 0.67
N LEU A 111 -8.82 0.42 0.50
CA LEU A 111 -8.80 1.88 0.45
C LEU A 111 -8.65 2.46 -0.95
N LEU A 112 -8.00 1.74 -1.90
CA LEU A 112 -7.86 2.27 -3.26
C LEU A 112 -9.10 1.99 -4.11
N ALA A 113 -9.56 3.02 -4.79
CA ALA A 113 -10.50 2.88 -5.89
C ALA A 113 -9.87 2.10 -7.07
N ARG A 114 -10.69 1.48 -7.91
CA ARG A 114 -10.22 0.87 -9.17
C ARG A 114 -9.98 1.95 -10.20
N HIS A 115 -8.99 1.74 -11.07
CA HIS A 115 -8.64 2.64 -12.18
C HIS A 115 -8.29 4.07 -11.76
N ASP A 116 -7.78 4.23 -10.53
CA ASP A 116 -7.27 5.50 -10.00
C ASP A 116 -5.75 5.39 -9.80
N PRO A 117 -4.93 6.01 -10.67
CA PRO A 117 -3.48 5.87 -10.62
C PRO A 117 -2.87 6.74 -9.51
N HIS A 118 -2.07 6.11 -8.66
CA HIS A 118 -1.28 6.72 -7.59
C HIS A 118 0.20 6.33 -7.75
N ALA A 119 0.92 7.01 -8.64
CA ALA A 119 2.30 6.64 -8.98
C ALA A 119 3.25 6.76 -7.77
N ALA A 120 3.10 7.81 -6.94
CA ALA A 120 3.91 7.99 -5.74
C ALA A 120 3.65 6.87 -4.70
N LEU A 121 2.39 6.48 -4.53
CA LEU A 121 2.04 5.36 -3.65
C LEU A 121 2.57 4.02 -4.19
N PHE A 122 2.57 3.81 -5.51
CA PHE A 122 3.17 2.62 -6.11
C PHE A 122 4.67 2.55 -5.82
N ASP A 123 5.38 3.65 -5.97
CA ASP A 123 6.81 3.75 -5.69
C ASP A 123 7.09 3.57 -4.18
N ALA A 124 6.24 4.12 -3.30
CA ALA A 124 6.31 3.89 -1.86
C ALA A 124 6.05 2.43 -1.48
N TYR A 125 5.07 1.76 -2.12
CA TYR A 125 4.84 0.33 -1.93
C TYR A 125 6.07 -0.49 -2.31
N ALA A 126 6.68 -0.21 -3.47
CA ALA A 126 7.88 -0.91 -3.92
C ALA A 126 9.05 -0.74 -2.93
N GLY A 127 9.30 0.49 -2.44
CA GLY A 127 10.31 0.78 -1.44
C GLY A 127 10.03 0.11 -0.09
N THR A 128 8.76 0.05 0.32
CA THR A 128 8.37 -0.61 1.56
C THR A 128 8.56 -2.14 1.48
N ILE A 129 8.16 -2.78 0.38
CA ILE A 129 8.43 -4.22 0.16
C ILE A 129 9.94 -4.50 0.21
N ALA A 130 10.76 -3.61 -0.34
CA ALA A 130 12.23 -3.71 -0.26
C ALA A 130 12.73 -3.68 1.20
N ALA A 131 12.24 -2.74 1.99
CA ALA A 131 12.60 -2.61 3.40
C ALA A 131 12.15 -3.85 4.22
N LEU A 132 10.93 -4.37 3.96
CA LEU A 132 10.44 -5.60 4.59
C LEU A 132 11.30 -6.83 4.28
N ALA A 133 11.90 -6.89 3.10
CA ALA A 133 12.73 -8.03 2.67
C ALA A 133 14.14 -8.03 3.28
N GLN A 134 14.63 -6.89 3.75
CA GLN A 134 16.02 -6.71 4.16
C GLN A 134 16.18 -6.11 5.56
N GLY A 135 15.15 -5.42 6.06
CA GLY A 135 15.20 -4.66 7.30
C GLY A 135 15.13 -5.52 8.56
N ASP A 136 15.65 -4.97 9.63
CA ASP A 136 15.38 -5.47 10.98
C ASP A 136 13.95 -5.12 11.44
N GLU A 137 13.58 -5.49 12.67
CA GLU A 137 12.24 -5.23 13.19
C GLU A 137 11.93 -3.73 13.29
N GLY A 138 12.89 -2.89 13.69
CA GLY A 138 12.74 -1.45 13.81
C GLY A 138 12.53 -0.78 12.46
N GLU A 139 13.35 -1.13 11.47
CA GLU A 139 13.26 -0.67 10.09
C GLU A 139 11.94 -1.10 9.44
N THR A 140 11.52 -2.34 9.67
CA THR A 140 10.22 -2.87 9.23
C THR A 140 9.07 -2.03 9.79
N GLN A 141 9.08 -1.73 11.10
CA GLN A 141 8.04 -0.91 11.72
C GLN A 141 8.01 0.52 11.17
N ALA A 142 9.18 1.14 10.98
CA ALA A 142 9.29 2.47 10.39
C ALA A 142 8.76 2.50 8.95
N ALA A 143 9.13 1.51 8.13
CA ALA A 143 8.67 1.39 6.76
C ALA A 143 7.14 1.23 6.66
N LEU A 144 6.53 0.43 7.55
CA LEU A 144 5.08 0.29 7.62
C LEU A 144 4.38 1.60 7.97
N ARG A 145 4.89 2.34 8.99
CA ARG A 145 4.30 3.63 9.38
C ARG A 145 4.44 4.67 8.28
N ALA A 146 5.61 4.73 7.62
CA ALA A 146 5.83 5.61 6.48
C ALA A 146 4.86 5.31 5.33
N PHE A 147 4.69 4.04 4.98
CA PHE A 147 3.74 3.64 3.94
C PHE A 147 2.29 4.02 4.29
N GLU A 148 1.85 3.80 5.53
CA GLU A 148 0.50 4.18 5.97
C GLU A 148 0.26 5.69 5.86
N LEU A 149 1.27 6.52 6.19
CA LEU A 149 1.21 7.97 6.03
C LEU A 149 1.08 8.35 4.54
N VAL A 150 1.92 7.77 3.67
CA VAL A 150 1.85 8.01 2.22
C VAL A 150 0.50 7.57 1.66
N LEU A 151 0.00 6.39 2.03
CA LEU A 151 -1.31 5.89 1.59
C LEU A 151 -2.42 6.87 1.95
N LEU A 152 -2.51 7.25 3.22
CA LEU A 152 -3.56 8.16 3.68
C LEU A 152 -3.44 9.55 3.03
N ARG A 153 -2.23 10.04 2.77
CA ARG A 153 -1.97 11.30 2.07
C ARG A 153 -2.43 11.23 0.61
N GLU A 154 -2.03 10.20 -0.11
CA GLU A 154 -2.32 10.02 -1.53
C GLU A 154 -3.81 9.91 -1.84
N ILE A 155 -4.58 9.29 -0.93
CA ILE A 155 -6.03 9.16 -1.08
C ILE A 155 -6.82 10.29 -0.39
N GLY A 156 -6.14 11.34 0.10
CA GLY A 156 -6.77 12.52 0.67
C GLY A 156 -7.39 12.33 2.06
N LEU A 157 -6.97 11.32 2.81
CA LEU A 157 -7.48 10.99 4.15
C LEU A 157 -6.56 11.45 5.29
N LEU A 158 -5.35 11.94 5.00
CA LEU A 158 -4.45 12.52 5.98
C LEU A 158 -4.53 14.05 5.90
N PRO A 159 -4.83 14.75 6.99
CA PRO A 159 -4.78 16.21 7.02
C PRO A 159 -3.34 16.71 6.84
N HIS A 160 -3.16 17.99 6.51
CA HIS A 160 -1.85 18.63 6.53
C HIS A 160 -1.32 18.69 7.97
N LEU A 161 -0.24 17.93 8.26
CA LEU A 161 0.24 17.75 9.63
C LEU A 161 0.92 18.99 10.23
N GLY A 162 1.44 19.86 9.36
CA GLY A 162 2.12 21.11 9.77
C GLY A 162 1.18 22.26 10.16
N THR A 163 -0.14 22.04 10.09
CA THR A 163 -1.13 23.12 10.29
C THR A 163 -2.31 22.62 11.14
N GLU A 164 -2.68 23.37 12.15
CA GLU A 164 -3.91 23.14 12.92
C GLU A 164 -5.13 23.37 12.01
N THR A 165 -5.99 22.37 11.91
CA THR A 165 -7.03 22.33 10.87
C THR A 165 -8.07 23.45 11.03
N ALA A 166 -8.55 23.72 12.24
CA ALA A 166 -9.60 24.70 12.46
C ALA A 166 -9.12 26.16 12.41
N SER A 167 -7.92 26.45 12.92
CA SER A 167 -7.38 27.81 13.00
C SER A 167 -6.49 28.20 11.83
N HIS A 168 -6.05 27.22 11.01
CA HIS A 168 -5.07 27.37 9.94
C HIS A 168 -3.71 27.93 10.42
N ARG A 169 -3.41 27.82 11.71
CA ARG A 169 -2.11 28.22 12.27
C ARG A 169 -1.10 27.09 12.13
N THR A 170 0.15 27.44 11.90
CA THR A 170 1.25 26.48 11.92
C THR A 170 1.36 25.85 13.32
N VAL A 171 1.57 24.54 13.37
CA VAL A 171 1.78 23.83 14.64
C VAL A 171 3.04 24.34 15.35
N SER A 172 2.97 24.54 16.67
CA SER A 172 4.10 24.94 17.50
C SER A 172 4.88 23.72 17.97
N ALA A 173 6.19 23.74 17.82
CA ALA A 173 7.07 22.60 18.12
C ALA A 173 6.93 22.07 19.55
N ASP A 174 6.70 22.95 20.51
CA ASP A 174 6.59 22.71 21.96
C ASP A 174 5.20 22.33 22.44
N ARG A 175 4.20 22.36 21.54
CA ARG A 175 2.81 22.01 21.87
C ARG A 175 2.47 20.57 21.46
N ARG A 176 1.36 20.09 22.02
CA ARG A 176 0.81 18.76 21.76
C ARG A 176 -0.44 18.84 20.91
N TYR A 177 -0.60 17.85 20.02
CA TYR A 177 -1.70 17.77 19.08
C TYR A 177 -2.27 16.37 19.02
N LEU A 178 -3.56 16.28 18.75
CA LEU A 178 -4.24 15.08 18.26
C LEU A 178 -4.43 15.21 16.76
N VAL A 179 -4.33 14.09 16.04
CA VAL A 179 -4.70 13.99 14.63
C VAL A 179 -5.96 13.14 14.56
N LEU A 180 -7.10 13.80 14.37
CA LEU A 180 -8.42 13.16 14.32
C LEU A 180 -8.89 13.03 12.88
N ALA A 181 -9.56 11.92 12.56
CA ALA A 181 -9.98 11.63 11.18
C ALA A 181 -11.11 12.59 10.71
N ASP A 182 -11.93 13.06 11.61
CA ASP A 182 -13.06 13.97 11.36
C ASP A 182 -12.74 15.45 11.60
N ALA A 183 -11.77 15.77 12.45
CA ALA A 183 -11.43 17.14 12.84
C ALA A 183 -10.02 17.59 12.42
N GLY A 184 -9.19 16.66 11.92
CA GLY A 184 -7.82 16.95 11.51
C GLY A 184 -6.86 17.16 12.69
N VAL A 185 -5.93 18.10 12.55
CA VAL A 185 -4.93 18.45 13.58
C VAL A 185 -5.53 19.43 14.57
N VAL A 186 -5.59 19.03 15.84
CA VAL A 186 -6.19 19.81 16.94
C VAL A 186 -5.22 19.91 18.10
N GLU A 187 -4.96 21.13 18.59
CA GLU A 187 -4.14 21.35 19.78
C GLU A 187 -4.83 20.75 21.01
N THR A 188 -4.05 20.14 21.91
CA THR A 188 -4.54 19.58 23.16
C THR A 188 -3.59 19.87 24.32
N HIS A 189 -4.14 19.93 25.51
CA HIS A 189 -3.38 20.02 26.76
C HIS A 189 -3.26 18.66 27.47
N ASP A 190 -3.96 17.66 26.98
CA ASP A 190 -3.90 16.31 27.54
C ASP A 190 -2.60 15.62 27.12
N GLU A 191 -1.95 14.97 28.07
CA GLU A 191 -0.81 14.08 27.81
C GLU A 191 -1.28 12.63 27.83
N ASN A 192 -1.49 12.06 26.65
CA ASN A 192 -1.79 10.64 26.50
C ASN A 192 -1.01 10.06 25.31
N ASP A 193 -1.02 8.74 25.17
CA ASP A 193 -0.25 8.02 24.14
C ASP A 193 -0.66 8.36 22.69
N ALA A 194 -1.83 8.99 22.50
CA ALA A 194 -2.32 9.36 21.18
C ALA A 194 -1.87 10.77 20.75
N THR A 195 -1.25 11.55 21.65
CA THR A 195 -0.80 12.91 21.35
C THR A 195 0.57 12.91 20.70
N VAL A 196 0.78 13.83 19.75
CA VAL A 196 2.02 14.02 19.00
C VAL A 196 2.53 15.45 19.22
N SER A 197 3.84 15.64 19.37
CA SER A 197 4.42 16.98 19.46
C SER A 197 4.34 17.69 18.11
N GLY A 198 4.18 19.02 18.13
CA GLY A 198 4.21 19.80 16.89
C GLY A 198 5.55 19.70 16.16
N ALA A 199 6.66 19.51 16.89
CA ALA A 199 7.96 19.21 16.26
C ALA A 199 7.91 17.93 15.41
N THR A 200 7.30 16.85 15.94
CA THR A 200 7.14 15.59 15.21
C THR A 200 6.20 15.75 14.01
N LEU A 201 5.07 16.44 14.18
CA LEU A 201 4.13 16.69 13.08
C LEU A 201 4.78 17.48 11.93
N SER A 202 5.52 18.54 12.26
CA SER A 202 6.26 19.31 11.26
C SER A 202 7.34 18.49 10.54
N ALA A 203 8.08 17.66 11.28
CA ALA A 203 9.10 16.79 10.69
C ALA A 203 8.47 15.74 9.76
N LEU A 204 7.33 15.14 10.12
CA LEU A 204 6.59 14.21 9.29
C LEU A 204 6.06 14.88 8.02
N GLU A 205 5.51 16.10 8.13
CA GLU A 205 5.03 16.85 6.96
C GLU A 205 6.16 17.14 5.97
N MET A 206 7.29 17.65 6.46
CA MET A 206 8.47 17.91 5.63
C MET A 206 9.01 16.63 4.95
N ALA A 207 8.99 15.52 5.67
CA ALA A 207 9.46 14.25 5.15
C ALA A 207 8.49 13.63 4.12
N LEU A 208 7.18 13.82 4.29
CA LEU A 208 6.16 13.44 3.31
C LEU A 208 6.32 14.18 1.99
N ASP A 209 6.72 15.45 2.03
CA ASP A 209 6.97 16.26 0.84
C ASP A 209 8.35 15.97 0.20
N ALA A 210 9.26 15.33 0.93
CA ALA A 210 10.60 15.03 0.45
C ALA A 210 10.65 13.66 -0.27
N ASP A 211 10.81 12.58 0.48
CA ASP A 211 10.94 11.22 -0.05
C ASP A 211 10.65 10.14 1.02
N LEU A 212 10.46 8.90 0.56
CA LEU A 212 10.13 7.77 1.42
C LEU A 212 11.24 7.46 2.45
N ALA A 213 12.51 7.61 2.10
CA ALA A 213 13.62 7.29 3.00
C ALA A 213 13.68 8.28 4.17
N SER A 214 13.53 9.57 3.87
CA SER A 214 13.41 10.63 4.88
C SER A 214 12.21 10.38 5.80
N LEU A 215 11.06 10.00 5.22
CA LEU A 215 9.86 9.68 6.00
C LEU A 215 10.06 8.45 6.90
N GLN A 216 10.71 7.40 6.43
CA GLN A 216 11.05 6.24 7.24
C GLN A 216 11.98 6.60 8.40
N GLN A 217 12.96 7.46 8.17
CA GLN A 217 13.86 7.91 9.23
C GLN A 217 13.11 8.71 10.32
N VAL A 218 12.25 9.64 9.94
CA VAL A 218 11.42 10.40 10.90
C VAL A 218 10.45 9.46 11.63
N ALA A 219 9.81 8.54 10.90
CA ALA A 219 8.89 7.56 11.47
C ALA A 219 9.57 6.64 12.49
N ALA A 220 10.82 6.24 12.27
CA ALA A 220 11.60 5.44 13.22
C ALA A 220 11.74 6.14 14.58
N GLY A 221 11.98 7.46 14.60
CA GLY A 221 12.03 8.26 15.81
C GLY A 221 10.68 8.51 16.49
N ALA A 222 9.56 8.27 15.80
CA ALA A 222 8.22 8.61 16.26
C ALA A 222 7.28 7.40 16.41
N LEU A 223 7.78 6.17 16.40
CA LEU A 223 6.98 4.92 16.37
C LEU A 223 5.93 4.85 17.48
N ALA A 224 6.27 5.30 18.70
CA ALA A 224 5.37 5.28 19.84
C ALA A 224 4.11 6.13 19.60
N ALA A 225 4.29 7.33 19.05
CA ALA A 225 3.21 8.27 18.74
C ALA A 225 2.44 7.86 17.46
N LEU A 226 3.14 7.35 16.44
CA LEU A 226 2.53 6.97 15.16
C LEU A 226 1.62 5.74 15.26
N ARG A 227 1.94 4.76 16.11
CA ARG A 227 1.13 3.55 16.25
C ARG A 227 -0.32 3.81 16.65
N PRO A 228 -0.63 4.56 17.73
CA PRO A 228 -2.01 4.87 18.09
C PRO A 228 -2.68 5.79 17.08
N LEU A 229 -1.97 6.83 16.57
CA LEU A 229 -2.47 7.76 15.57
C LEU A 229 -2.95 7.02 14.32
N LEU A 230 -2.06 6.28 13.65
CA LEU A 230 -2.37 5.61 12.40
C LEU A 230 -3.41 4.50 12.57
N ARG A 231 -3.40 3.81 13.72
CA ARG A 231 -4.45 2.86 14.05
C ARG A 231 -5.82 3.53 14.10
N ALA A 232 -5.93 4.69 14.74
CA ALA A 232 -7.19 5.43 14.83
C ALA A 232 -7.65 5.90 13.45
N GLN A 233 -6.75 6.48 12.64
CA GLN A 233 -7.04 6.92 11.28
C GLN A 233 -7.55 5.75 10.41
N LEU A 234 -6.80 4.66 10.36
CA LEU A 234 -7.15 3.50 9.56
C LEU A 234 -8.46 2.85 10.02
N HIS A 235 -8.70 2.72 11.32
CA HIS A 235 -9.96 2.16 11.83
C HIS A 235 -11.17 3.02 11.43
N TYR A 236 -11.05 4.32 11.52
CA TYR A 236 -12.11 5.25 11.13
C TYR A 236 -12.47 5.10 9.64
N HIS A 237 -11.48 5.16 8.76
CA HIS A 237 -11.70 5.12 7.32
C HIS A 237 -12.05 3.73 6.78
N LEU A 238 -11.58 2.67 7.41
CA LEU A 238 -11.94 1.30 7.03
C LEU A 238 -13.32 0.86 7.56
N GLY A 239 -13.89 1.59 8.52
CA GLY A 239 -15.14 1.21 9.17
C GLY A 239 -15.07 -0.12 9.96
N THR A 240 -13.87 -0.63 10.21
CA THR A 240 -13.62 -1.88 10.94
C THR A 240 -12.35 -1.79 11.77
N SER A 241 -12.43 -2.32 13.00
CA SER A 241 -11.27 -2.40 13.90
C SER A 241 -10.37 -3.61 13.63
N GLN A 242 -10.83 -4.57 12.81
CA GLN A 242 -10.11 -5.82 12.57
C GLN A 242 -9.78 -5.99 11.09
N LEU A 243 -8.49 -5.98 10.79
CA LEU A 243 -7.95 -6.41 9.52
C LEU A 243 -7.74 -7.93 9.55
N ARG A 244 -8.12 -8.60 8.46
CA ARG A 244 -8.04 -10.07 8.34
C ARG A 244 -6.61 -10.57 8.50
N THR A 245 -5.65 -9.86 7.94
CA THR A 245 -4.23 -10.19 8.05
C THR A 245 -3.74 -10.19 9.51
N ARG A 246 -4.21 -9.22 10.32
CA ARG A 246 -3.86 -9.17 11.74
C ARG A 246 -4.46 -10.35 12.50
N GLN A 247 -5.69 -10.74 12.18
CA GLN A 247 -6.33 -11.90 12.81
C GLN A 247 -5.55 -13.19 12.50
N VAL A 248 -5.20 -13.42 11.24
CA VAL A 248 -4.42 -14.59 10.81
C VAL A 248 -3.03 -14.61 11.48
N MET A 249 -2.38 -13.45 11.63
CA MET A 249 -1.10 -13.36 12.32
C MET A 249 -1.21 -13.78 13.80
N ILE A 250 -2.25 -13.32 14.50
CA ILE A 250 -2.50 -13.69 15.90
C ILE A 250 -2.76 -15.19 16.03
N GLU A 251 -3.57 -15.75 15.13
CA GLU A 251 -3.88 -17.19 15.10
C GLU A 251 -2.63 -18.03 14.83
N ALA A 252 -1.76 -17.61 13.90
CA ALA A 252 -0.49 -18.29 13.61
C ALA A 252 0.44 -18.26 14.80
N GLN A 253 0.59 -17.13 15.50
CA GLN A 253 1.42 -17.01 16.71
C GLN A 253 0.89 -17.85 17.88
N ALA A 254 -0.41 -18.12 17.93
CA ALA A 254 -1.01 -18.99 18.94
C ALA A 254 -0.73 -20.48 18.69
N LEU A 255 -0.46 -20.88 17.45
CA LEU A 255 -0.11 -22.27 17.07
C LEU A 255 1.38 -22.60 17.34
N ASP A 256 2.23 -21.59 17.42
CA ASP A 256 3.67 -21.74 17.70
C ASP A 256 4.00 -21.81 19.21
N ARG A 257 2.99 -21.78 20.08
CA ARG A 257 3.10 -21.91 21.54
C ARG A 257 2.62 -23.26 22.04
#